data_92afc1910edd9c9bae9fe92971efa2d5
#
_entry.id   92afc1910edd9c9bae9fe92971efa2d5
#
_cell.length_a   1.000
_cell.length_b   1.000
_cell.length_c   1.000
_cell.angle_alpha   90.00
_cell.angle_beta   90.00
_cell.angle_gamma   90.00
#
_symmetry.space_group_name_H-M   'P 1'
#
loop_
_entity.id
_entity.type
_entity.pdbx_description
1 polymer ?
#
loop_
_entity_poly.entity_id
_entity_poly.type
_entity_poly.pdbx_seq_one_letter_code
_entity_poly.pdbx_strand_id
1 'polypeptide(L)'
;MLNYYKPSGKFSPIAFVYLLLVCAIIMPILGAIYAYATWYIPIIYVNFLITFGFGVSISFVVSLLVIRLGKVRNYGLSVLFAIIASLVAYYSQWVVWVDLVLNAGEVYGNEQMGISVSNVQFEQLLYLATHPSDLIDLIMLINEEGTWGIKSMTVSGIFLSIIWLIEFGAIMFFGFMAAGRSKVPFSEVTEEWFKEEELPAFTYIDNPNSFKQ
;
A
#
# COMPACT_ATOMS: atom_id res chain seq x y z
N MET A 1 -19.88 -7.47 -34.44
CA MET A 1 -18.65 -7.22 -33.66
C MET A 1 -19.09 -6.78 -32.27
N LEU A 2 -18.64 -7.46 -31.22
CA LEU A 2 -18.91 -7.05 -29.85
C LEU A 2 -18.09 -5.78 -29.55
N ASN A 3 -18.77 -4.68 -29.29
CA ASN A 3 -18.11 -3.42 -28.92
C ASN A 3 -17.79 -3.48 -27.42
N TYR A 4 -16.53 -3.73 -27.09
CA TYR A 4 -16.06 -3.63 -25.70
C TYR A 4 -15.85 -2.15 -25.32
N TYR A 5 -16.16 -1.85 -24.06
CA TYR A 5 -15.88 -0.53 -23.50
C TYR A 5 -14.37 -0.25 -23.57
N LYS A 6 -14.04 0.96 -24.05
CA LYS A 6 -12.67 1.50 -24.02
C LYS A 6 -12.66 2.77 -23.16
N PRO A 7 -11.79 2.85 -22.12
CA PRO A 7 -11.65 4.07 -21.34
C PRO A 7 -11.30 5.26 -22.24
N SER A 8 -11.88 6.43 -21.96
CA SER A 8 -11.68 7.66 -22.76
C SER A 8 -10.27 8.25 -22.67
N GLY A 9 -9.46 7.79 -21.69
CA GLY A 9 -8.14 8.34 -21.42
C GLY A 9 -8.15 9.71 -20.72
N LYS A 10 -9.33 10.25 -20.43
CA LYS A 10 -9.50 11.55 -19.75
C LYS A 10 -9.27 11.44 -18.24
N PHE A 11 -9.06 12.57 -17.60
CA PHE A 11 -8.99 12.71 -16.14
C PHE A 11 -9.44 14.11 -15.73
N SER A 12 -9.87 14.28 -14.50
CA SER A 12 -10.15 15.59 -13.92
C SER A 12 -8.90 16.12 -13.20
N PRO A 13 -8.52 17.40 -13.33
CA PRO A 13 -7.38 18.00 -12.62
C PRO A 13 -7.47 17.85 -11.09
N ILE A 14 -8.68 17.75 -10.55
CA ILE A 14 -8.90 17.54 -9.11
C ILE A 14 -8.26 16.24 -8.59
N ALA A 15 -7.96 15.28 -9.49
CA ALA A 15 -7.26 14.05 -9.14
C ALA A 15 -5.87 14.31 -8.52
N PHE A 16 -5.18 15.36 -8.96
CA PHE A 16 -3.89 15.76 -8.38
C PHE A 16 -4.05 16.31 -6.96
N VAL A 17 -5.15 17.03 -6.69
CA VAL A 17 -5.46 17.50 -5.34
C VAL A 17 -5.75 16.33 -4.41
N TYR A 18 -6.54 15.35 -4.86
CA TYR A 18 -6.78 14.13 -4.09
C TYR A 18 -5.49 13.33 -3.86
N LEU A 19 -4.64 13.20 -4.88
CA LEU A 19 -3.33 12.54 -4.72
C LEU A 19 -2.49 13.25 -3.66
N LEU A 20 -2.40 14.57 -3.72
CA LEU A 20 -1.63 15.37 -2.77
C LEU A 20 -2.15 15.18 -1.33
N LEU A 21 -3.47 15.27 -1.12
CA LEU A 21 -4.08 15.05 0.20
C LEU A 21 -3.86 13.62 0.71
N VAL A 22 -3.99 12.63 -0.16
CA VAL A 22 -3.75 11.22 0.17
C VAL A 22 -2.28 11.01 0.55
N CYS A 23 -1.33 11.54 -0.22
CA CYS A 23 0.09 11.43 0.05
C CYS A 23 0.53 12.23 1.29
N ALA A 24 -0.08 13.39 1.55
CA ALA A 24 0.31 14.22 2.69
C ALA A 24 -0.27 13.74 4.03
N ILE A 25 -1.41 13.06 4.02
CA ILE A 25 -2.12 12.70 5.25
C ILE A 25 -2.30 11.19 5.38
N ILE A 26 -2.91 10.54 4.39
CA ILE A 26 -3.35 9.14 4.55
C ILE A 26 -2.18 8.18 4.42
N MET A 27 -1.28 8.38 3.47
CA MET A 27 -0.12 7.50 3.29
C MET A 27 0.83 7.51 4.48
N PRO A 28 1.18 8.66 5.11
CA PRO A 28 1.94 8.69 6.36
C PRO A 28 1.26 7.96 7.51
N ILE A 29 -0.06 8.10 7.66
CA ILE A 29 -0.83 7.40 8.70
C ILE A 29 -0.78 5.88 8.46
N LEU A 30 -1.00 5.42 7.23
CA LEU A 30 -0.90 4.00 6.89
C LEU A 30 0.52 3.47 7.12
N GLY A 31 1.55 4.24 6.74
CA GLY A 31 2.94 3.89 6.99
C GLY A 31 3.25 3.76 8.48
N ALA A 32 2.73 4.68 9.30
CA ALA A 32 2.87 4.61 10.75
C ALA A 32 2.18 3.35 11.33
N ILE A 33 0.94 3.08 10.93
CA ILE A 33 0.21 1.87 11.36
C ILE A 33 1.01 0.60 11.01
N TYR A 34 1.55 0.54 9.79
CA TYR A 34 2.38 -0.59 9.34
C TYR A 34 3.66 -0.73 10.19
N ALA A 35 4.39 0.38 10.42
CA ALA A 35 5.61 0.39 11.23
C ALA A 35 5.34 -0.10 12.66
N TYR A 36 4.30 0.41 13.30
CA TYR A 36 3.89 -0.04 14.63
C TYR A 36 3.46 -1.51 14.65
N ALA A 37 2.70 -1.95 13.66
CA ALA A 37 2.25 -3.35 13.57
C ALA A 37 3.44 -4.30 13.45
N THR A 38 4.42 -4.00 12.60
CA THR A 38 5.62 -4.83 12.42
C THR A 38 6.57 -4.76 13.62
N TRP A 39 6.61 -3.63 14.33
CA TRP A 39 7.39 -3.47 15.54
C TRP A 39 6.88 -4.31 16.70
N TYR A 40 5.57 -4.27 16.97
CA TYR A 40 4.96 -4.96 18.11
C TYR A 40 4.56 -6.41 17.83
N ILE A 41 4.57 -6.86 16.59
CA ILE A 41 4.23 -8.23 16.22
C ILE A 41 5.46 -8.89 15.56
N PRO A 42 6.45 -9.36 16.35
CA PRO A 42 7.71 -9.88 15.82
C PRO A 42 7.58 -11.33 15.29
N ILE A 43 6.46 -11.65 14.66
CA ILE A 43 6.18 -12.98 14.10
C ILE A 43 6.28 -12.89 12.57
N ILE A 44 7.30 -13.51 11.99
CA ILE A 44 7.61 -13.40 10.56
C ILE A 44 6.42 -13.72 9.64
N TYR A 45 5.65 -14.78 9.96
CA TYR A 45 4.47 -15.16 9.16
C TYR A 45 3.36 -14.12 9.24
N VAL A 46 3.19 -13.48 10.40
CA VAL A 46 2.20 -12.41 10.60
C VAL A 46 2.67 -11.15 9.88
N ASN A 47 3.96 -10.87 9.85
CA ASN A 47 4.52 -9.73 9.12
C ASN A 47 4.24 -9.81 7.61
N PHE A 48 4.29 -11.00 7.01
CA PHE A 48 3.84 -11.16 5.61
C PHE A 48 2.37 -10.78 5.41
N LEU A 49 1.50 -11.17 6.36
CA LEU A 49 0.08 -10.82 6.30
C LEU A 49 -0.14 -9.31 6.50
N ILE A 50 0.63 -8.69 7.41
CA ILE A 50 0.60 -7.23 7.65
C ILE A 50 1.07 -6.49 6.39
N THR A 51 2.14 -6.94 5.74
CA THR A 51 2.65 -6.37 4.48
C THR A 51 1.62 -6.47 3.35
N PHE A 52 0.95 -7.63 3.23
CA PHE A 52 -0.16 -7.80 2.30
C PHE A 52 -1.29 -6.81 2.59
N GLY A 53 -1.74 -6.74 3.85
CA GLY A 53 -2.78 -5.82 4.29
C GLY A 53 -2.43 -4.36 4.04
N PHE A 54 -1.18 -3.97 4.25
CA PHE A 54 -0.68 -2.62 3.96
C PHE A 54 -0.77 -2.28 2.47
N GLY A 55 -0.25 -3.16 1.59
CA GLY A 55 -0.33 -2.95 0.14
C GLY A 55 -1.77 -2.88 -0.38
N VAL A 56 -2.67 -3.75 0.12
CA VAL A 56 -4.10 -3.71 -0.20
C VAL A 56 -4.76 -2.43 0.29
N SER A 57 -4.40 -1.94 1.47
CA SER A 57 -4.93 -0.67 2.01
C SER A 57 -4.51 0.53 1.15
N ILE A 58 -3.26 0.58 0.70
CA ILE A 58 -2.78 1.59 -0.25
C ILE A 58 -3.60 1.53 -1.54
N SER A 59 -3.75 0.31 -2.11
CA SER A 59 -4.54 0.10 -3.32
C SER A 59 -5.99 0.57 -3.17
N PHE A 60 -6.62 0.25 -2.07
CA PHE A 60 -8.00 0.65 -1.77
C PHE A 60 -8.14 2.17 -1.70
N VAL A 61 -7.27 2.83 -0.94
CA VAL A 61 -7.29 4.30 -0.77
C VAL A 61 -7.07 5.00 -2.11
N VAL A 62 -6.04 4.61 -2.88
CA VAL A 62 -5.75 5.22 -4.19
C VAL A 62 -6.89 4.98 -5.16
N SER A 63 -7.41 3.76 -5.21
CA SER A 63 -8.53 3.39 -6.08
C SER A 63 -9.79 4.22 -5.80
N LEU A 64 -10.14 4.42 -4.53
CA LEU A 64 -11.36 5.15 -4.15
C LEU A 64 -11.17 6.65 -4.17
N LEU A 65 -10.13 7.16 -3.51
CA LEU A 65 -9.99 8.60 -3.28
C LEU A 65 -9.33 9.31 -4.46
N VAL A 66 -8.31 8.69 -5.08
CA VAL A 66 -7.59 9.36 -6.16
C VAL A 66 -8.22 9.06 -7.51
N ILE A 67 -8.43 7.77 -7.83
CA ILE A 67 -8.87 7.38 -9.18
C ILE A 67 -10.36 7.58 -9.33
N ARG A 68 -11.18 7.06 -8.40
CA ARG A 68 -12.65 7.12 -8.52
C ARG A 68 -13.17 8.53 -8.33
N LEU A 69 -12.81 9.22 -7.22
CA LEU A 69 -13.27 10.60 -6.99
C LEU A 69 -12.61 11.59 -7.94
N GLY A 70 -11.34 11.36 -8.32
CA GLY A 70 -10.64 12.14 -9.34
C GLY A 70 -11.08 11.86 -10.77
N LYS A 71 -12.05 10.95 -10.98
CA LYS A 71 -12.57 10.56 -12.31
C LYS A 71 -11.45 10.28 -13.31
N VAL A 72 -10.43 9.49 -12.89
CA VAL A 72 -9.27 9.18 -13.71
C VAL A 72 -9.57 7.96 -14.58
N ARG A 73 -9.71 8.16 -15.89
CA ARG A 73 -9.96 7.13 -16.91
C ARG A 73 -8.72 6.86 -17.77
N ASN A 74 -7.58 7.41 -17.37
CA ASN A 74 -6.29 7.19 -17.99
C ASN A 74 -5.50 6.17 -17.17
N TYR A 75 -5.27 4.99 -17.76
CA TYR A 75 -4.58 3.90 -17.07
C TYR A 75 -3.13 4.25 -16.70
N GLY A 76 -2.38 4.87 -17.62
CA GLY A 76 -0.98 5.27 -17.37
C GLY A 76 -0.87 6.27 -16.22
N LEU A 77 -1.76 7.26 -16.16
CA LEU A 77 -1.81 8.22 -15.06
C LEU A 77 -2.21 7.55 -13.73
N SER A 78 -3.14 6.60 -13.77
CA SER A 78 -3.54 5.83 -12.59
C SER A 78 -2.39 4.97 -12.05
N VAL A 79 -1.58 4.39 -12.93
CA VAL A 79 -0.35 3.68 -12.57
C VAL A 79 0.63 4.62 -11.89
N LEU A 80 0.87 5.79 -12.48
CA LEU A 80 1.77 6.80 -11.90
C LEU A 80 1.31 7.22 -10.50
N PHE A 81 0.02 7.48 -10.31
CA PHE A 81 -0.54 7.83 -9.00
C PHE A 81 -0.38 6.71 -7.98
N ALA A 82 -0.60 5.46 -8.40
CA ALA A 82 -0.41 4.30 -7.54
C ALA A 82 1.05 4.15 -7.10
N ILE A 83 2.00 4.32 -8.02
CA ILE A 83 3.44 4.28 -7.71
C ILE A 83 3.82 5.38 -6.73
N ILE A 84 3.41 6.63 -7.00
CA ILE A 84 3.73 7.76 -6.11
C ILE A 84 3.19 7.52 -4.70
N ALA A 85 1.92 7.13 -4.57
CA ALA A 85 1.31 6.89 -3.27
C ALA A 85 1.98 5.72 -2.53
N SER A 86 2.33 4.63 -3.23
CA SER A 86 3.03 3.49 -2.63
C SER A 86 4.43 3.86 -2.15
N LEU A 87 5.17 4.67 -2.93
CA LEU A 87 6.49 5.15 -2.52
C LEU A 87 6.42 6.07 -1.30
N VAL A 88 5.42 6.97 -1.25
CA VAL A 88 5.21 7.84 -0.07
C VAL A 88 4.85 7.02 1.16
N ALA A 89 3.95 6.04 1.03
CA ALA A 89 3.59 5.16 2.13
C ALA A 89 4.80 4.34 2.63
N TYR A 90 5.58 3.79 1.71
CA TYR A 90 6.79 3.03 2.02
C TYR A 90 7.88 3.90 2.65
N TYR A 91 8.07 5.12 2.17
CA TYR A 91 8.99 6.08 2.79
C TYR A 91 8.55 6.43 4.22
N SER A 92 7.27 6.72 4.39
CA SER A 92 6.71 7.10 5.69
C SER A 92 6.83 5.98 6.73
N GLN A 93 6.65 4.72 6.32
CA GLN A 93 6.85 3.59 7.23
C GLN A 93 8.31 3.50 7.69
N TRP A 94 9.30 3.73 6.80
CA TRP A 94 10.70 3.72 7.18
C TRP A 94 11.05 4.84 8.18
N VAL A 95 10.53 6.04 7.96
CA VAL A 95 10.70 7.17 8.90
C VAL A 95 10.23 6.79 10.30
N VAL A 96 9.01 6.23 10.41
CA VAL A 96 8.45 5.84 11.70
C VAL A 96 9.19 4.64 12.29
N TRP A 97 9.52 3.64 11.47
CA TRP A 97 10.16 2.42 11.95
C TRP A 97 11.59 2.69 12.46
N VAL A 98 12.39 3.50 11.76
CA VAL A 98 13.72 3.90 12.22
C VAL A 98 13.64 4.69 13.52
N ASP A 99 12.67 5.62 13.64
CA ASP A 99 12.44 6.35 14.88
C ASP A 99 12.10 5.40 16.04
N LEU A 100 11.27 4.37 15.82
CA LEU A 100 10.97 3.35 16.82
C LEU A 100 12.21 2.54 17.20
N VAL A 101 13.07 2.18 16.25
CA VAL A 101 14.33 1.46 16.53
C VAL A 101 15.27 2.29 17.38
N LEU A 102 15.46 3.57 17.06
CA LEU A 102 16.35 4.46 17.78
C LEU A 102 15.88 4.77 19.21
N ASN A 103 14.57 4.76 19.43
CA ASN A 103 13.96 5.02 20.74
C ASN A 103 13.54 3.72 21.46
N ALA A 104 14.06 2.57 21.03
CA ALA A 104 13.80 1.29 21.65
C ALA A 104 14.28 1.27 23.12
N GLY A 105 13.37 1.04 24.05
CA GLY A 105 13.65 0.92 25.49
C GLY A 105 14.01 -0.52 25.89
N GLU A 106 13.75 -0.85 27.16
CA GLU A 106 14.02 -2.19 27.69
C GLU A 106 13.19 -3.26 26.96
N VAL A 107 13.79 -4.43 26.78
CA VAL A 107 13.14 -5.58 26.16
C VAL A 107 12.35 -6.35 27.20
N TYR A 108 11.05 -6.47 27.03
CA TYR A 108 10.17 -7.29 27.86
C TYR A 108 9.89 -8.61 27.14
N GLY A 109 10.09 -9.73 27.83
CA GLY A 109 9.85 -11.05 27.28
C GLY A 109 11.01 -12.02 27.49
N ASN A 110 11.10 -13.04 26.67
CA ASN A 110 12.19 -14.02 26.66
C ASN A 110 13.01 -13.89 25.37
N GLU A 111 14.14 -14.62 25.31
CA GLU A 111 15.06 -14.60 24.14
C GLU A 111 14.39 -14.98 22.81
N GLN A 112 13.20 -15.56 22.82
CA GLN A 112 12.47 -16.00 21.62
C GLN A 112 11.34 -15.03 21.21
N MET A 113 10.77 -14.29 22.16
CA MET A 113 9.71 -13.30 21.93
C MET A 113 9.89 -12.10 22.86
N GLY A 114 10.92 -11.31 22.61
CA GLY A 114 11.12 -10.04 23.28
C GLY A 114 10.39 -8.91 22.54
N ILE A 115 9.65 -8.09 23.28
CA ILE A 115 9.03 -6.86 22.76
C ILE A 115 9.71 -5.69 23.45
N SER A 116 10.26 -4.77 22.66
CA SER A 116 10.76 -3.51 23.17
C SER A 116 9.68 -2.44 23.07
N VAL A 117 9.43 -1.73 24.17
CA VAL A 117 8.51 -0.58 24.16
C VAL A 117 9.27 0.62 23.62
N SER A 118 8.74 1.21 22.58
CA SER A 118 9.29 2.42 21.98
C SER A 118 8.21 3.50 21.84
N ASN A 119 8.62 4.74 21.98
CA ASN A 119 7.76 5.91 21.81
C ASN A 119 8.32 6.79 20.69
N VAL A 120 7.47 7.17 19.74
CA VAL A 120 7.84 8.11 18.68
C VAL A 120 8.23 9.47 19.25
N GLN A 121 9.36 9.99 18.81
CA GLN A 121 9.81 11.37 19.09
C GLN A 121 9.51 12.26 17.88
N PHE A 122 8.54 13.15 18.04
CA PHE A 122 8.02 13.95 16.91
C PHE A 122 9.10 14.82 16.23
N GLU A 123 10.04 15.39 16.99
CA GLU A 123 11.13 16.18 16.43
C GLU A 123 12.08 15.32 15.60
N GLN A 124 12.44 14.14 16.09
CA GLN A 124 13.28 13.18 15.37
C GLN A 124 12.57 12.64 14.13
N LEU A 125 11.28 12.35 14.23
CA LEU A 125 10.47 11.90 13.10
C LEU A 125 10.42 12.94 11.97
N LEU A 126 10.24 14.25 12.31
CA LEU A 126 10.30 15.32 11.33
C LEU A 126 11.69 15.48 10.72
N TYR A 127 12.74 15.33 11.54
CA TYR A 127 14.11 15.35 11.04
C TYR A 127 14.33 14.24 10.01
N LEU A 128 14.03 12.99 10.35
CA LEU A 128 14.18 11.85 9.45
C LEU A 128 13.33 11.99 8.17
N ALA A 129 12.11 12.53 8.29
CA ALA A 129 11.24 12.76 7.14
C ALA A 129 11.79 13.80 6.15
N THR A 130 12.61 14.75 6.63
CA THR A 130 13.17 15.83 5.81
C THR A 130 14.63 15.59 5.41
N HIS A 131 15.31 14.58 5.99
CA HIS A 131 16.70 14.24 5.72
C HIS A 131 16.83 12.79 5.21
N PRO A 132 16.44 12.52 3.95
CA PRO A 132 16.42 11.16 3.40
C PRO A 132 17.80 10.49 3.34
N SER A 133 18.90 11.25 3.24
CA SER A 133 20.27 10.71 3.31
C SER A 133 20.54 10.06 4.66
N ASP A 134 20.25 10.77 5.73
CA ASP A 134 20.49 10.31 7.10
C ASP A 134 19.58 9.12 7.43
N LEU A 135 18.34 9.14 6.91
CA LEU A 135 17.43 7.99 7.03
C LEU A 135 18.02 6.74 6.35
N ILE A 136 18.58 6.88 5.14
CA ILE A 136 19.20 5.77 4.41
C ILE A 136 20.43 5.25 5.16
N ASP A 137 21.27 6.13 5.67
CA ASP A 137 22.46 5.75 6.43
C ASP A 137 22.10 4.96 7.70
N LEU A 138 21.05 5.40 8.40
CA LEU A 138 20.52 4.66 9.56
C LEU A 138 19.92 3.32 9.18
N ILE A 139 19.18 3.23 8.06
CA ILE A 139 18.66 1.95 7.54
C ILE A 139 19.81 0.99 7.24
N MET A 140 20.91 1.47 6.63
CA MET A 140 22.10 0.65 6.36
C MET A 140 22.77 0.17 7.64
N LEU A 141 22.93 1.03 8.65
CA LEU A 141 23.47 0.67 9.95
C LEU A 141 22.61 -0.40 10.63
N ILE A 142 21.30 -0.22 10.64
CA ILE A 142 20.35 -1.19 11.19
C ILE A 142 20.40 -2.52 10.42
N ASN A 143 20.63 -2.46 9.11
CA ASN A 143 20.80 -3.69 8.31
C ASN A 143 22.05 -4.48 8.71
N GLU A 144 23.17 -3.80 8.99
CA GLU A 144 24.41 -4.43 9.41
C GLU A 144 24.28 -5.08 10.80
N GLU A 145 23.67 -4.38 11.75
CA GLU A 145 23.47 -4.88 13.12
C GLU A 145 22.39 -5.97 13.19
N GLY A 146 21.34 -5.87 12.36
CA GLY A 146 20.17 -6.73 12.39
C GLY A 146 19.14 -6.30 13.42
N THR A 147 17.89 -6.67 13.18
CA THR A 147 16.75 -6.25 14.03
C THR A 147 16.01 -7.38 14.70
N TRP A 148 16.21 -8.60 14.26
CA TRP A 148 15.57 -9.80 14.84
C TRP A 148 16.40 -11.04 14.54
N GLY A 149 16.14 -12.13 15.24
CA GLY A 149 16.87 -13.35 15.09
C GLY A 149 16.02 -14.60 14.99
N ILE A 150 16.54 -15.63 14.36
CA ILE A 150 15.96 -16.98 14.35
C ILE A 150 16.85 -17.86 15.24
N LYS A 151 16.30 -18.33 16.36
CA LYS A 151 17.04 -19.06 17.41
C LYS A 151 18.19 -18.19 17.95
N SER A 152 19.46 -18.56 17.75
CA SER A 152 20.64 -17.83 18.21
C SER A 152 21.33 -17.02 17.10
N MET A 153 20.71 -16.92 15.90
CA MET A 153 21.30 -16.20 14.76
C MET A 153 20.54 -14.91 14.49
N THR A 154 21.23 -13.77 14.55
CA THR A 154 20.68 -12.48 14.14
C THR A 154 20.55 -12.44 12.63
N VAL A 155 19.39 -12.03 12.13
CA VAL A 155 19.19 -11.80 10.69
C VAL A 155 19.65 -10.39 10.35
N SER A 156 20.72 -10.29 9.57
CA SER A 156 21.37 -9.03 9.20
C SER A 156 21.94 -9.09 7.78
N GLY A 157 22.43 -7.97 7.29
CA GLY A 157 23.10 -7.85 6.02
C GLY A 157 22.25 -8.27 4.84
N ILE A 158 22.82 -9.08 3.96
CA ILE A 158 22.19 -9.44 2.68
C ILE A 158 20.85 -10.17 2.83
N PHE A 159 20.69 -11.00 3.87
CA PHE A 159 19.44 -11.71 4.13
C PHE A 159 18.31 -10.76 4.52
N LEU A 160 18.61 -9.77 5.37
CA LEU A 160 17.65 -8.76 5.77
C LEU A 160 17.26 -7.87 4.59
N SER A 161 18.24 -7.49 3.76
CA SER A 161 18.00 -6.75 2.52
C SER A 161 17.08 -7.48 1.55
N ILE A 162 17.22 -8.81 1.41
CA ILE A 162 16.32 -9.62 0.56
C ILE A 162 14.88 -9.58 1.09
N ILE A 163 14.69 -9.69 2.41
CA ILE A 163 13.36 -9.61 3.03
C ILE A 163 12.74 -8.25 2.74
N TRP A 164 13.45 -7.16 2.98
CA TRP A 164 12.99 -5.79 2.69
C TRP A 164 12.65 -5.57 1.22
N LEU A 165 13.44 -6.19 0.31
CA LEU A 165 13.15 -6.13 -1.12
C LEU A 165 11.87 -6.88 -1.49
N ILE A 166 11.61 -8.02 -0.87
CA ILE A 166 10.36 -8.78 -1.06
C ILE A 166 9.17 -7.98 -0.53
N GLU A 167 9.28 -7.37 0.66
CA GLU A 167 8.25 -6.49 1.22
C GLU A 167 7.97 -5.30 0.30
N PHE A 168 9.02 -4.61 -0.15
CA PHE A 168 8.88 -3.52 -1.12
C PHE A 168 8.17 -3.98 -2.39
N GLY A 169 8.59 -5.10 -2.96
CA GLY A 169 7.98 -5.68 -4.16
C GLY A 169 6.50 -6.00 -3.97
N ALA A 170 6.13 -6.57 -2.82
CA ALA A 170 4.75 -6.87 -2.48
C ALA A 170 3.91 -5.59 -2.34
N ILE A 171 4.39 -4.58 -1.63
CA ILE A 171 3.71 -3.30 -1.44
C ILE A 171 3.48 -2.61 -2.79
N MET A 172 4.51 -2.56 -3.64
CA MET A 172 4.40 -1.97 -4.98
C MET A 172 3.44 -2.74 -5.87
N PHE A 173 3.46 -4.08 -5.83
CA PHE A 173 2.55 -4.92 -6.60
C PHE A 173 1.09 -4.68 -6.23
N PHE A 174 0.76 -4.71 -4.94
CA PHE A 174 -0.60 -4.46 -4.49
C PHE A 174 -1.03 -3.00 -4.73
N GLY A 175 -0.15 -2.04 -4.47
CA GLY A 175 -0.41 -0.63 -4.78
C GLY A 175 -0.75 -0.42 -6.26
N PHE A 176 -0.01 -1.07 -7.16
CA PHE A 176 -0.25 -1.04 -8.60
C PHE A 176 -1.65 -1.55 -9.00
N MET A 177 -2.22 -2.49 -8.27
CA MET A 177 -3.58 -3.00 -8.54
C MET A 177 -4.65 -1.90 -8.51
N ALA A 178 -4.42 -0.80 -7.79
CA ALA A 178 -5.31 0.36 -7.78
C ALA A 178 -5.60 0.89 -9.18
N ALA A 179 -4.61 0.85 -10.07
CA ALA A 179 -4.75 1.36 -11.45
C ALA A 179 -5.83 0.66 -12.26
N GLY A 180 -6.17 -0.59 -11.90
CA GLY A 180 -7.26 -1.34 -12.52
C GLY A 180 -8.61 -0.62 -12.46
N ARG A 181 -8.82 0.24 -11.45
CA ARG A 181 -10.05 1.02 -11.29
C ARG A 181 -10.33 1.95 -12.47
N SER A 182 -9.32 2.48 -13.12
CA SER A 182 -9.47 3.36 -14.30
C SER A 182 -10.05 2.67 -15.54
N LYS A 183 -10.12 1.33 -15.55
CA LYS A 183 -10.68 0.53 -16.64
C LYS A 183 -12.18 0.25 -16.46
N VAL A 184 -12.74 0.55 -15.29
CA VAL A 184 -14.19 0.40 -15.04
C VAL A 184 -14.96 1.32 -15.97
N PRO A 185 -16.10 0.90 -16.53
CA PRO A 185 -16.93 1.73 -17.38
C PRO A 185 -17.37 3.02 -16.69
N PHE A 186 -17.31 4.14 -17.43
CA PHE A 186 -17.68 5.47 -16.96
C PHE A 186 -18.56 6.15 -18.03
N SER A 187 -19.64 6.76 -17.60
CA SER A 187 -20.51 7.56 -18.44
C SER A 187 -20.01 9.00 -18.53
N GLU A 188 -19.61 9.42 -19.75
CA GLU A 188 -19.18 10.82 -19.98
C GLU A 188 -20.36 11.80 -19.95
N VAL A 189 -21.60 11.30 -20.06
CA VAL A 189 -22.82 12.12 -20.09
C VAL A 189 -23.30 12.43 -18.68
N THR A 190 -23.36 11.39 -17.81
CA THR A 190 -23.79 11.54 -16.41
C THR A 190 -22.63 11.82 -15.47
N GLU A 191 -21.38 11.71 -15.97
CA GLU A 191 -20.14 11.82 -15.20
C GLU A 191 -20.06 10.86 -14.02
N GLU A 192 -20.60 9.66 -14.18
CA GLU A 192 -20.66 8.62 -13.14
C GLU A 192 -20.01 7.31 -13.60
N TRP A 193 -19.46 6.57 -12.61
CA TRP A 193 -18.98 5.22 -12.82
C TRP A 193 -20.16 4.26 -12.85
N PHE A 194 -20.18 3.34 -13.83
CA PHE A 194 -21.16 2.26 -13.87
C PHE A 194 -21.03 1.38 -12.62
N LYS A 195 -22.17 0.89 -12.16
CA LYS A 195 -22.25 -0.12 -11.13
C LYS A 195 -22.45 -1.47 -11.78
N GLU A 196 -21.78 -2.48 -11.27
CA GLU A 196 -22.03 -3.86 -11.63
C GLU A 196 -23.29 -4.32 -10.91
N GLU A 197 -24.27 -4.83 -11.65
CA GLU A 197 -25.49 -5.42 -11.11
C GLU A 197 -25.51 -6.89 -11.47
N GLU A 198 -25.69 -7.75 -10.48
CA GLU A 198 -25.97 -9.16 -10.71
C GLU A 198 -27.41 -9.30 -11.15
N LEU A 199 -27.60 -9.77 -12.39
CA LEU A 199 -28.93 -10.11 -12.87
C LEU A 199 -29.36 -11.45 -12.23
N PRO A 200 -30.66 -11.58 -11.89
CA PRO A 200 -31.17 -12.85 -11.41
C PRO A 200 -30.91 -13.95 -12.47
N ALA A 201 -30.62 -15.15 -11.99
CA ALA A 201 -30.39 -16.27 -12.88
C ALA A 201 -31.59 -16.44 -13.85
N PHE A 202 -31.29 -16.51 -15.15
CA PHE A 202 -32.35 -16.75 -16.14
C PHE A 202 -33.00 -18.10 -15.83
N THR A 203 -34.34 -18.14 -15.83
CA THR A 203 -35.10 -19.36 -15.73
C THR A 203 -34.70 -20.27 -16.91
N TYR A 204 -34.50 -21.54 -16.64
CA TYR A 204 -34.18 -22.52 -17.67
C TYR A 204 -35.25 -22.48 -18.79
N ILE A 205 -34.83 -22.34 -20.02
CA ILE A 205 -35.70 -22.31 -21.18
C ILE A 205 -35.77 -23.75 -21.74
N ASP A 206 -36.88 -24.45 -21.49
CA ASP A 206 -37.09 -25.79 -21.91
C ASP A 206 -37.07 -25.96 -23.44
N ASN A 207 -37.38 -24.92 -24.20
CA ASN A 207 -37.41 -24.98 -25.67
C ASN A 207 -36.72 -23.76 -26.30
N PRO A 208 -35.47 -23.90 -26.80
CA PRO A 208 -34.74 -22.80 -27.47
C PRO A 208 -35.48 -22.26 -28.73
N ASN A 209 -36.41 -23.02 -29.32
CA ASN A 209 -37.13 -22.58 -30.51
C ASN A 209 -38.25 -21.60 -30.22
N SER A 210 -38.69 -21.45 -28.97
CA SER A 210 -39.69 -20.46 -28.59
C SER A 210 -39.15 -19.00 -28.61
N PHE A 211 -37.84 -18.83 -28.73
CA PHE A 211 -37.15 -17.52 -28.82
C PHE A 211 -36.99 -16.99 -30.24
N LYS A 212 -37.39 -17.75 -31.26
CA LYS A 212 -37.22 -17.39 -32.68
C LYS A 212 -38.48 -16.81 -33.32
N GLN A 213 -39.46 -16.39 -32.52
CA GLN A 213 -40.66 -15.67 -33.04
C GLN A 213 -40.53 -14.17 -32.86
#